data_8e70fe800fb70e014bf24f7364f7ceda
#
_entry.id   8e70fe800fb70e014bf24f7364f7ceda
#
_cell.length_a   1.000
_cell.length_b   1.000
_cell.length_c   1.000
_cell.angle_alpha   90.00
_cell.angle_beta   90.00
_cell.angle_gamma   90.00
#
_symmetry.space_group_name_H-M   'P 1'
#
loop_
_entity.id
_entity.type
_entity.pdbx_description
1 polymer ?
#
loop_
_entity_poly.entity_id
_entity_poly.type
_entity_poly.pdbx_seq_one_letter_code
_entity_poly.pdbx_strand_id
1 'polypeptide(L)'
;MSNVSDEISKRRTFAIISHPDAGKTTLTEKLLLYTGSIQTAGSVKGKSSSKHAVSDWMDIEKERGISVTSSVLQFTYEGHCINILDTPGHQDFSEDTYRTLMAADAAVMVIDGAKGVEAQTIKLFKVCTLRHIPIFTFVNKLDHDTRDPFDLMEEIEDVLGIGTYPMTWPIGSGRNFKGVFDRNSRHVIAFEGDGRANATKKVGEIEAELGDPALDDLIGEENHKNLIDDIELLDGADNEFDLDAVRHGKLTPVFFGSALTNFGVEPFLKDFLRLAPAPLAYKDTISGETIDPATNPFSGFIFKIQANMDPRHRDRIAFVRICSGKFERGMDAYHVQGDRHIKLATGTAMMADDRATVDEAYAGDIVGLFDPGIFSIGDTVCAGKTPVKYPPIPTFAPEHFARITQVDTLKRKQFVKGMEELAQEGAIQIFREIGSGMESVIVGAVGVLQFDVLEQRLQSEYHVAVRRTPLPYSIIRWIQNSPDELDLKTLNLTRDTCRVEDMRGGRLLLFTSQWNLNWAEENNKALKLSEFGNIAFE
;
A
#
# COMPACT_ATOMS: atom_id res chain seq x y z
N MET A 1 17.19 2.43 -30.00
CA MET A 1 15.97 2.87 -29.28
C MET A 1 15.32 1.61 -28.76
N SER A 2 15.26 1.41 -27.46
CA SER A 2 14.51 0.30 -26.86
C SER A 2 13.03 0.45 -27.28
N ASN A 3 12.40 -0.65 -27.66
CA ASN A 3 10.98 -0.65 -27.96
C ASN A 3 10.21 -0.36 -26.66
N VAL A 4 9.18 0.48 -26.71
CA VAL A 4 8.34 0.81 -25.54
C VAL A 4 7.85 -0.46 -24.83
N SER A 5 7.46 -1.48 -25.62
CA SER A 5 7.05 -2.79 -25.08
C SER A 5 8.15 -3.49 -24.28
N ASP A 6 9.41 -3.42 -24.74
CA ASP A 6 10.55 -4.03 -24.03
C ASP A 6 10.81 -3.35 -22.69
N GLU A 7 10.70 -2.02 -22.66
CA GLU A 7 10.83 -1.26 -21.42
C GLU A 7 9.69 -1.58 -20.42
N ILE A 8 8.45 -1.68 -20.90
CA ILE A 8 7.29 -2.02 -20.06
C ILE A 8 7.43 -3.43 -19.48
N SER A 9 7.90 -4.40 -20.27
CA SER A 9 8.06 -5.79 -19.82
C SER A 9 9.04 -5.97 -18.66
N LYS A 10 9.99 -5.02 -18.49
CA LYS A 10 10.98 -5.00 -17.39
C LYS A 10 10.43 -4.44 -16.08
N ARG A 11 9.24 -3.81 -16.08
CA ARG A 11 8.69 -3.16 -14.86
C ARG A 11 8.04 -4.18 -13.94
N ARG A 12 8.31 -4.01 -12.64
CA ARG A 12 7.66 -4.76 -11.56
C ARG A 12 7.21 -3.77 -10.50
N THR A 13 5.91 -3.66 -10.31
CA THR A 13 5.33 -2.71 -9.33
C THR A 13 4.49 -3.49 -8.34
N PHE A 14 4.93 -3.51 -7.10
CA PHE A 14 4.26 -4.29 -6.07
C PHE A 14 4.16 -3.53 -4.75
N ALA A 15 3.12 -3.86 -4.01
CA ALA A 15 2.94 -3.38 -2.66
C ALA A 15 3.35 -4.45 -1.64
N ILE A 16 3.88 -4.02 -0.49
CA ILE A 16 4.15 -4.92 0.62
C ILE A 16 3.06 -4.74 1.66
N ILE A 17 2.35 -5.82 1.97
CA ILE A 17 1.25 -5.85 2.92
C ILE A 17 1.57 -6.77 4.11
N SER A 18 1.14 -6.39 5.30
CA SER A 18 1.33 -7.20 6.50
C SER A 18 0.50 -6.71 7.67
N HIS A 19 0.42 -7.52 8.71
CA HIS A 19 0.07 -7.04 10.05
C HIS A 19 1.20 -6.15 10.62
N PRO A 20 0.91 -5.19 11.51
CA PRO A 20 1.94 -4.44 12.24
C PRO A 20 2.97 -5.38 12.89
N ASP A 21 4.23 -4.98 12.88
CA ASP A 21 5.35 -5.74 13.46
C ASP A 21 5.70 -7.08 12.76
N ALA A 22 5.06 -7.49 11.66
CA ALA A 22 5.46 -8.68 10.90
C ALA A 22 6.83 -8.53 10.19
N GLY A 23 7.39 -7.31 10.16
CA GLY A 23 8.72 -7.03 9.62
C GLY A 23 8.73 -6.47 8.21
N LYS A 24 7.60 -5.86 7.78
CA LYS A 24 7.44 -5.24 6.47
C LYS A 24 8.55 -4.23 6.15
N THR A 25 8.70 -3.18 6.95
CA THR A 25 9.72 -2.14 6.75
C THR A 25 11.15 -2.71 6.77
N THR A 26 11.39 -3.72 7.61
CA THR A 26 12.67 -4.44 7.61
C THR A 26 12.90 -5.15 6.28
N LEU A 27 11.90 -5.84 5.73
CA LEU A 27 12.02 -6.50 4.43
C LEU A 27 12.26 -5.48 3.32
N THR A 28 11.52 -4.37 3.29
CA THR A 28 11.73 -3.26 2.33
C THR A 28 13.18 -2.77 2.34
N GLU A 29 13.74 -2.47 3.51
CA GLU A 29 15.13 -2.05 3.68
C GLU A 29 16.13 -3.11 3.16
N LYS A 30 15.84 -4.40 3.36
CA LYS A 30 16.70 -5.46 2.87
C LYS A 30 16.62 -5.65 1.35
N LEU A 31 15.45 -5.49 0.75
CA LEU A 31 15.31 -5.46 -0.71
C LEU A 31 16.15 -4.32 -1.30
N LEU A 32 16.10 -3.12 -0.72
CA LEU A 32 16.95 -2.00 -1.14
C LEU A 32 18.45 -2.29 -0.97
N LEU A 33 18.84 -3.01 0.09
CA LEU A 33 20.23 -3.44 0.32
C LEU A 33 20.71 -4.39 -0.78
N TYR A 34 19.92 -5.43 -1.10
CA TYR A 34 20.31 -6.42 -2.11
C TYR A 34 20.38 -5.84 -3.52
N THR A 35 19.55 -4.86 -3.82
CA THR A 35 19.59 -4.16 -5.10
C THR A 35 20.72 -3.13 -5.20
N GLY A 36 21.44 -2.88 -4.11
CA GLY A 36 22.55 -1.91 -4.06
C GLY A 36 22.07 -0.45 -4.01
N SER A 37 20.79 -0.22 -3.83
CA SER A 37 20.21 1.14 -3.71
C SER A 37 20.62 1.82 -2.41
N ILE A 38 20.90 1.05 -1.35
CA ILE A 38 21.50 1.50 -0.11
C ILE A 38 22.72 0.65 0.25
N GLN A 39 23.71 1.25 0.89
CA GLN A 39 24.93 0.53 1.30
C GLN A 39 24.79 -0.21 2.64
N THR A 40 23.90 0.27 3.50
CA THR A 40 23.59 -0.32 4.82
C THR A 40 22.13 -0.13 5.14
N ALA A 41 21.43 -1.19 5.52
CA ALA A 41 20.04 -1.13 5.92
C ALA A 41 19.87 -0.34 7.23
N GLY A 42 18.79 0.45 7.32
CA GLY A 42 18.35 1.11 8.55
C GLY A 42 17.74 0.15 9.56
N SER A 43 17.47 0.60 10.77
CA SER A 43 16.83 -0.18 11.83
C SER A 43 15.56 0.51 12.32
N VAL A 44 14.45 -0.26 12.38
CA VAL A 44 13.14 0.23 12.86
C VAL A 44 13.06 0.25 14.39
N LYS A 45 13.83 -0.58 15.09
CA LYS A 45 13.81 -0.69 16.57
C LYS A 45 15.20 -0.50 17.15
N GLY A 46 15.42 0.61 17.85
CA GLY A 46 16.58 0.80 18.70
C GLY A 46 16.78 2.25 19.12
N LYS A 47 16.64 2.54 20.40
CA LYS A 47 16.95 3.85 21.02
C LYS A 47 18.40 4.34 20.79
N SER A 48 19.24 3.56 20.10
CA SER A 48 20.66 3.84 19.89
C SER A 48 21.12 3.81 18.43
N SER A 49 20.26 3.55 17.42
CA SER A 49 20.66 3.60 16.02
C SER A 49 20.44 5.00 15.45
N SER A 50 21.50 5.60 14.94
CA SER A 50 21.47 6.93 14.30
C SER A 50 20.88 6.91 12.88
N LYS A 51 20.44 5.76 12.34
CA LYS A 51 19.83 5.62 11.01
C LYS A 51 18.42 5.03 11.14
N HIS A 52 17.43 5.83 10.78
CA HIS A 52 16.05 5.40 10.60
C HIS A 52 15.87 4.72 9.24
N ALA A 53 14.77 3.97 9.06
CA ALA A 53 14.41 3.39 7.77
C ALA A 53 14.19 4.48 6.73
N VAL A 54 14.59 4.22 5.48
CA VAL A 54 14.44 5.17 4.37
C VAL A 54 12.95 5.43 4.07
N SER A 55 12.09 4.46 4.34
CA SER A 55 10.63 4.58 4.17
C SER A 55 9.96 5.52 5.18
N ASP A 56 10.53 5.69 6.40
CA ASP A 56 9.93 6.46 7.50
C ASP A 56 10.56 7.87 7.55
N TRP A 57 9.99 8.79 6.81
CA TRP A 57 10.54 10.15 6.67
C TRP A 57 9.91 11.17 7.62
N MET A 58 8.66 10.97 8.08
CA MET A 58 7.98 11.87 9.01
C MET A 58 8.53 11.76 10.43
N ASP A 59 8.57 12.88 11.16
CA ASP A 59 9.02 12.89 12.56
C ASP A 59 8.14 12.01 13.44
N ILE A 60 6.83 11.98 13.20
CA ILE A 60 5.89 11.12 13.94
C ILE A 60 6.15 9.62 13.70
N GLU A 61 6.55 9.24 12.49
CA GLU A 61 6.94 7.85 12.15
C GLU A 61 8.18 7.43 12.93
N LYS A 62 9.18 8.33 12.99
CA LYS A 62 10.44 8.12 13.71
C LYS A 62 10.24 8.05 15.22
N GLU A 63 9.39 8.93 15.77
CA GLU A 63 9.09 8.96 17.22
C GLU A 63 8.29 7.74 17.69
N ARG A 64 7.31 7.30 16.90
CA ARG A 64 6.42 6.18 17.27
C ARG A 64 6.91 4.82 16.75
N GLY A 65 7.82 4.80 15.76
CA GLY A 65 8.31 3.57 15.14
C GLY A 65 7.24 2.84 14.33
N ILE A 66 6.30 3.58 13.74
CA ILE A 66 5.23 3.06 12.87
C ILE A 66 5.15 3.89 11.60
N SER A 67 5.00 3.25 10.45
CA SER A 67 4.75 3.95 9.18
C SER A 67 3.31 4.47 9.16
N VAL A 68 3.15 5.74 8.83
CA VAL A 68 1.87 6.47 8.79
C VAL A 68 1.39 6.66 7.36
N THR A 69 2.32 6.87 6.42
CA THR A 69 2.03 7.07 5.00
C THR A 69 2.76 6.04 4.15
N SER A 70 2.18 5.73 2.99
CA SER A 70 2.84 4.87 2.00
C SER A 70 4.06 5.59 1.41
N SER A 71 5.13 4.86 1.17
CA SER A 71 6.32 5.33 0.46
C SER A 71 6.44 4.64 -0.90
N VAL A 72 6.93 5.38 -1.89
CA VAL A 72 7.22 4.87 -3.24
C VAL A 72 8.74 4.83 -3.39
N LEU A 73 9.29 3.65 -3.66
CA LEU A 73 10.72 3.43 -3.82
C LEU A 73 10.96 2.81 -5.20
N GLN A 74 11.86 3.41 -5.99
CA GLN A 74 12.18 2.94 -7.34
C GLN A 74 13.68 2.66 -7.46
N PHE A 75 14.03 1.53 -8.08
CA PHE A 75 15.41 1.13 -8.34
C PHE A 75 15.49 0.12 -9.49
N THR A 76 16.70 -0.17 -9.93
CA THR A 76 16.96 -1.17 -10.97
C THR A 76 17.74 -2.34 -10.40
N TYR A 77 17.31 -3.57 -10.70
CA TYR A 77 18.00 -4.80 -10.31
C TYR A 77 17.84 -5.87 -11.40
N GLU A 78 18.94 -6.53 -11.79
CA GLU A 78 18.97 -7.58 -12.83
C GLU A 78 18.18 -7.21 -14.11
N GLY A 79 18.31 -5.96 -14.55
CA GLY A 79 17.65 -5.47 -15.75
C GLY A 79 16.17 -5.15 -15.60
N HIS A 80 15.58 -5.33 -14.42
CA HIS A 80 14.22 -4.91 -14.10
C HIS A 80 14.21 -3.53 -13.44
N CYS A 81 13.20 -2.73 -13.76
CA CYS A 81 12.85 -1.52 -13.03
C CYS A 81 11.78 -1.89 -12.00
N ILE A 82 12.10 -1.71 -10.74
CA ILE A 82 11.29 -2.17 -9.61
C ILE A 82 10.71 -0.96 -8.90
N ASN A 83 9.41 -0.96 -8.69
CA ASN A 83 8.69 0.01 -7.90
C ASN A 83 8.09 -0.68 -6.67
N ILE A 84 8.63 -0.40 -5.48
CA ILE A 84 8.06 -0.86 -4.22
C ILE A 84 7.12 0.20 -3.68
N LEU A 85 5.91 -0.22 -3.35
CA LEU A 85 4.92 0.54 -2.64
C LEU A 85 4.91 0.05 -1.18
N ASP A 86 5.66 0.71 -0.33
CA ASP A 86 5.68 0.38 1.10
C ASP A 86 4.46 0.99 1.77
N THR A 87 3.57 0.15 2.33
CA THR A 87 2.27 0.57 2.87
C THR A 87 2.31 0.69 4.39
N PRO A 88 1.50 1.55 5.03
CA PRO A 88 1.34 1.52 6.48
C PRO A 88 0.85 0.16 6.98
N GLY A 89 1.47 -0.38 8.03
CA GLY A 89 1.01 -1.64 8.65
C GLY A 89 -0.18 -1.46 9.60
N HIS A 90 -0.35 -0.28 10.19
CA HIS A 90 -1.37 -0.03 11.19
C HIS A 90 -2.76 0.14 10.58
N GLN A 91 -3.78 -0.48 11.21
CA GLN A 91 -5.16 -0.46 10.71
C GLN A 91 -5.76 0.94 10.54
N ASP A 92 -5.34 1.91 11.35
CA ASP A 92 -5.81 3.30 11.29
C ASP A 92 -5.47 3.99 9.95
N PHE A 93 -4.48 3.45 9.21
CA PHE A 93 -4.04 3.96 7.91
C PHE A 93 -4.41 3.03 6.75
N SER A 94 -5.38 2.15 6.92
CA SER A 94 -5.80 1.17 5.90
C SER A 94 -6.33 1.83 4.63
N GLU A 95 -6.87 3.04 4.69
CA GLU A 95 -7.32 3.78 3.50
C GLU A 95 -6.14 4.16 2.58
N ASP A 96 -5.00 4.61 3.13
CA ASP A 96 -3.79 4.88 2.36
C ASP A 96 -3.21 3.60 1.74
N THR A 97 -3.22 2.50 2.51
CA THR A 97 -2.83 1.18 2.02
C THR A 97 -3.71 0.73 0.84
N TYR A 98 -5.03 0.91 0.94
CA TYR A 98 -5.94 0.56 -0.14
C TYR A 98 -5.65 1.35 -1.42
N ARG A 99 -5.51 2.69 -1.31
CA ARG A 99 -5.19 3.55 -2.46
C ARG A 99 -3.89 3.12 -3.13
N THR A 100 -2.90 2.78 -2.32
CA THR A 100 -1.59 2.32 -2.79
C THR A 100 -1.68 0.98 -3.50
N LEU A 101 -2.51 0.04 -2.99
CA LEU A 101 -2.78 -1.24 -3.65
C LEU A 101 -3.48 -1.06 -5.01
N MET A 102 -4.23 0.02 -5.23
CA MET A 102 -4.80 0.33 -6.55
C MET A 102 -3.73 0.58 -7.61
N ALA A 103 -2.54 1.01 -7.22
CA ALA A 103 -1.42 1.28 -8.13
C ALA A 103 -0.47 0.07 -8.31
N ALA A 104 -0.66 -1.03 -7.58
CA ALA A 104 0.18 -2.21 -7.63
C ALA A 104 -0.27 -3.23 -8.69
N ASP A 105 0.69 -3.98 -9.25
CA ASP A 105 0.47 -5.11 -10.15
C ASP A 105 0.60 -6.46 -9.43
N ALA A 106 1.22 -6.47 -8.25
CA ALA A 106 1.36 -7.63 -7.37
C ALA A 106 1.41 -7.18 -5.91
N ALA A 107 1.25 -8.12 -4.99
CA ALA A 107 1.44 -7.89 -3.56
C ALA A 107 2.40 -8.90 -2.97
N VAL A 108 3.25 -8.44 -2.06
CA VAL A 108 4.06 -9.28 -1.18
C VAL A 108 3.41 -9.26 0.20
N MET A 109 2.89 -10.39 0.61
CA MET A 109 2.26 -10.57 1.92
C MET A 109 3.29 -11.10 2.90
N VAL A 110 3.61 -10.32 3.93
CA VAL A 110 4.57 -10.71 4.97
C VAL A 110 3.82 -11.25 6.18
N ILE A 111 4.15 -12.48 6.55
CA ILE A 111 3.57 -13.20 7.70
C ILE A 111 4.66 -13.42 8.75
N ASP A 112 4.33 -13.19 10.01
CA ASP A 112 5.18 -13.54 11.15
C ASP A 112 5.11 -15.06 11.40
N GLY A 113 6.23 -15.77 11.23
CA GLY A 113 6.29 -17.23 11.35
C GLY A 113 5.89 -17.76 12.73
N ALA A 114 5.95 -16.96 13.78
CA ALA A 114 5.50 -17.37 15.10
C ALA A 114 3.99 -17.15 15.31
N LYS A 115 3.41 -16.13 14.65
CA LYS A 115 2.01 -15.72 14.86
C LYS A 115 1.04 -16.26 13.80
N GLY A 116 1.50 -16.47 12.56
CA GLY A 116 0.67 -16.88 11.45
C GLY A 116 -0.15 -15.73 10.86
N VAL A 117 -1.36 -16.03 10.39
CA VAL A 117 -2.25 -15.08 9.71
C VAL A 117 -2.99 -14.20 10.71
N GLU A 118 -2.70 -12.91 10.73
CA GLU A 118 -3.27 -11.94 11.66
C GLU A 118 -4.36 -11.08 11.00
N ALA A 119 -5.24 -10.47 11.81
CA ALA A 119 -6.46 -9.78 11.36
C ALA A 119 -6.24 -8.71 10.28
N GLN A 120 -5.15 -7.92 10.35
CA GLN A 120 -4.87 -6.90 9.34
C GLN A 120 -4.46 -7.52 8.00
N THR A 121 -3.71 -8.63 8.04
CA THR A 121 -3.35 -9.40 6.86
C THR A 121 -4.59 -9.87 6.11
N ILE A 122 -5.61 -10.40 6.82
CA ILE A 122 -6.88 -10.84 6.23
C ILE A 122 -7.59 -9.68 5.51
N LYS A 123 -7.64 -8.50 6.13
CA LYS A 123 -8.28 -7.31 5.53
C LYS A 123 -7.58 -6.90 4.23
N LEU A 124 -6.26 -6.82 4.24
CA LEU A 124 -5.46 -6.41 3.08
C LEU A 124 -5.46 -7.48 1.97
N PHE A 125 -5.44 -8.75 2.34
CA PHE A 125 -5.61 -9.86 1.40
C PHE A 125 -6.92 -9.74 0.60
N LYS A 126 -8.05 -9.46 1.28
CA LYS A 126 -9.34 -9.25 0.62
C LYS A 126 -9.29 -8.12 -0.42
N VAL A 127 -8.56 -7.05 -0.13
CA VAL A 127 -8.38 -5.95 -1.09
C VAL A 127 -7.62 -6.42 -2.32
N CYS A 128 -6.54 -7.19 -2.15
CA CYS A 128 -5.77 -7.75 -3.26
C CYS A 128 -6.64 -8.69 -4.13
N THR A 129 -7.45 -9.53 -3.49
CA THR A 129 -8.37 -10.45 -4.17
C THR A 129 -9.42 -9.70 -4.99
N LEU A 130 -10.03 -8.63 -4.44
CA LEU A 130 -10.98 -7.78 -5.18
C LEU A 130 -10.33 -7.11 -6.41
N ARG A 131 -9.03 -6.87 -6.36
CA ARG A 131 -8.24 -6.30 -7.44
C ARG A 131 -7.69 -7.34 -8.41
N HIS A 132 -7.85 -8.62 -8.11
CA HIS A 132 -7.29 -9.74 -8.89
C HIS A 132 -5.78 -9.63 -9.11
N ILE A 133 -5.05 -9.05 -8.17
CA ILE A 133 -3.59 -8.98 -8.23
C ILE A 133 -2.98 -10.22 -7.58
N PRO A 134 -1.92 -10.81 -8.18
CA PRO A 134 -1.23 -11.96 -7.60
C PRO A 134 -0.55 -11.60 -6.27
N ILE A 135 -0.56 -12.58 -5.36
CA ILE A 135 -0.01 -12.44 -4.02
C ILE A 135 1.13 -13.42 -3.85
N PHE A 136 2.26 -12.94 -3.35
CA PHE A 136 3.45 -13.70 -2.98
C PHE A 136 3.61 -13.64 -1.47
N THR A 137 3.71 -14.78 -0.81
CA THR A 137 3.80 -14.86 0.64
C THR A 137 5.24 -15.02 1.10
N PHE A 138 5.68 -14.14 2.01
CA PHE A 138 6.97 -14.24 2.68
C PHE A 138 6.75 -14.50 4.17
N VAL A 139 7.02 -15.72 4.62
CA VAL A 139 7.02 -16.10 6.04
C VAL A 139 8.32 -15.64 6.67
N ASN A 140 8.21 -14.62 7.51
CA ASN A 140 9.34 -13.88 8.08
C ASN A 140 9.63 -14.28 9.53
N LYS A 141 10.77 -13.87 10.03
CA LYS A 141 11.25 -14.03 11.42
C LYS A 141 11.63 -15.45 11.81
N LEU A 142 12.13 -16.23 10.85
CA LEU A 142 12.65 -17.55 11.14
C LEU A 142 13.91 -17.54 12.02
N ASP A 143 14.50 -16.38 12.31
CA ASP A 143 15.51 -16.16 13.34
C ASP A 143 14.98 -16.31 14.78
N HIS A 144 13.68 -16.45 14.94
CA HIS A 144 12.97 -16.82 16.19
C HIS A 144 12.35 -18.21 16.04
N ASP A 145 11.95 -18.79 17.16
CA ASP A 145 11.18 -20.03 17.17
C ASP A 145 9.83 -19.76 16.48
N THR A 146 9.54 -20.50 15.42
CA THR A 146 8.34 -20.38 14.61
C THR A 146 7.44 -21.61 14.76
N ARG A 147 6.23 -21.49 14.28
CA ARG A 147 5.31 -22.62 14.10
C ARG A 147 5.85 -23.53 12.97
N ASP A 148 5.32 -24.75 12.92
CA ASP A 148 5.63 -25.70 11.84
C ASP A 148 5.27 -25.08 10.47
N PRO A 149 6.13 -25.20 9.44
CA PRO A 149 5.86 -24.66 8.13
C PRO A 149 4.61 -25.23 7.45
N PHE A 150 4.29 -26.53 7.67
CA PHE A 150 3.06 -27.14 7.15
C PHE A 150 1.83 -26.54 7.81
N ASP A 151 1.83 -26.37 9.14
CA ASP A 151 0.72 -25.72 9.88
C ASP A 151 0.50 -24.28 9.42
N LEU A 152 1.55 -23.54 9.09
CA LEU A 152 1.46 -22.18 8.59
C LEU A 152 0.84 -22.12 7.19
N MET A 153 1.19 -23.07 6.32
CA MET A 153 0.60 -23.16 4.98
C MET A 153 -0.88 -23.56 5.06
N GLU A 154 -1.24 -24.53 5.89
CA GLU A 154 -2.63 -24.95 6.12
C GLU A 154 -3.45 -23.77 6.64
N GLU A 155 -2.94 -22.98 7.60
CA GLU A 155 -3.62 -21.78 8.10
C GLU A 155 -3.83 -20.73 7.01
N ILE A 156 -2.84 -20.51 6.13
CA ILE A 156 -2.99 -19.59 4.99
C ILE A 156 -4.12 -20.04 4.08
N GLU A 157 -4.20 -21.33 3.78
CA GLU A 157 -5.24 -21.90 2.93
C GLU A 157 -6.63 -21.80 3.58
N ASP A 158 -6.74 -22.20 4.83
CA ASP A 158 -8.00 -22.21 5.57
C ASP A 158 -8.56 -20.81 5.83
N VAL A 159 -7.69 -19.87 6.24
CA VAL A 159 -8.12 -18.52 6.66
C VAL A 159 -8.33 -17.61 5.47
N LEU A 160 -7.46 -17.70 4.45
CA LEU A 160 -7.50 -16.80 3.30
C LEU A 160 -8.23 -17.40 2.09
N GLY A 161 -8.37 -18.73 2.02
CA GLY A 161 -9.02 -19.41 0.91
C GLY A 161 -8.20 -19.37 -0.39
N ILE A 162 -6.87 -19.34 -0.29
CA ILE A 162 -5.93 -19.36 -1.41
C ILE A 162 -4.98 -20.54 -1.25
N GLY A 163 -4.77 -21.33 -2.31
CA GLY A 163 -3.80 -22.42 -2.26
C GLY A 163 -2.38 -21.92 -2.05
N THR A 164 -1.52 -22.73 -1.45
CA THR A 164 -0.12 -22.43 -1.20
C THR A 164 0.82 -23.32 -2.02
N TYR A 165 1.95 -22.77 -2.44
CA TYR A 165 3.04 -23.56 -3.02
C TYR A 165 4.38 -23.07 -2.45
N PRO A 166 5.07 -23.89 -1.65
CA PRO A 166 6.37 -23.49 -1.10
C PRO A 166 7.44 -23.50 -2.20
N MET A 167 7.92 -22.30 -2.52
CA MET A 167 9.05 -22.12 -3.45
C MET A 167 10.37 -22.43 -2.76
N THR A 168 10.50 -21.98 -1.51
CA THR A 168 11.62 -22.36 -0.65
C THR A 168 11.09 -23.06 0.59
N TRP A 169 11.88 -24.00 1.14
CA TRP A 169 11.57 -24.71 2.38
C TRP A 169 12.59 -24.38 3.45
N PRO A 170 12.18 -24.05 4.69
CA PRO A 170 13.13 -23.62 5.71
C PRO A 170 13.91 -24.78 6.30
N ILE A 171 15.16 -24.55 6.66
CA ILE A 171 16.03 -25.52 7.33
C ILE A 171 16.22 -25.09 8.78
N GLY A 172 15.39 -25.63 9.66
CA GLY A 172 15.31 -25.25 11.06
C GLY A 172 14.63 -23.90 11.30
N SER A 173 14.57 -23.50 12.55
CA SER A 173 14.03 -22.20 12.99
C SER A 173 14.79 -21.68 14.22
N GLY A 174 14.61 -20.41 14.57
CA GLY A 174 15.33 -19.78 15.68
C GLY A 174 16.84 -19.81 15.48
N ARG A 175 17.56 -20.29 16.48
CA ARG A 175 19.01 -20.42 16.41
C ARG A 175 19.50 -21.50 15.43
N ASN A 176 18.60 -22.42 15.07
CA ASN A 176 18.86 -23.51 14.16
C ASN A 176 18.47 -23.19 12.71
N PHE A 177 18.02 -21.98 12.42
CA PHE A 177 17.72 -21.54 11.06
C PHE A 177 19.04 -21.40 10.27
N LYS A 178 19.34 -22.36 9.40
CA LYS A 178 20.62 -22.50 8.69
C LYS A 178 20.55 -22.14 7.22
N GLY A 179 19.38 -22.21 6.62
CA GLY A 179 19.20 -22.01 5.20
C GLY A 179 17.80 -22.29 4.73
N VAL A 180 17.66 -22.35 3.42
CA VAL A 180 16.43 -22.77 2.74
C VAL A 180 16.76 -23.79 1.65
N PHE A 181 15.83 -24.68 1.37
CA PHE A 181 15.86 -25.53 0.18
C PHE A 181 15.05 -24.86 -0.91
N ASP A 182 15.65 -24.57 -2.05
CA ASP A 182 14.97 -24.06 -3.24
C ASP A 182 14.39 -25.24 -4.04
N ARG A 183 13.07 -25.34 -4.08
CA ARG A 183 12.37 -26.44 -4.78
C ARG A 183 12.50 -26.36 -6.30
N ASN A 184 12.75 -25.17 -6.85
CA ASN A 184 12.90 -25.01 -8.29
C ASN A 184 14.27 -25.49 -8.79
N SER A 185 15.34 -25.08 -8.14
CA SER A 185 16.71 -25.52 -8.47
C SER A 185 17.07 -26.87 -7.85
N ARG A 186 16.34 -27.35 -6.84
CA ARG A 186 16.59 -28.54 -6.04
C ARG A 186 17.91 -28.46 -5.25
N HIS A 187 18.32 -27.22 -4.89
CA HIS A 187 19.53 -26.98 -4.10
C HIS A 187 19.20 -26.49 -2.69
N VAL A 188 20.04 -26.83 -1.75
CA VAL A 188 20.10 -26.22 -0.43
C VAL A 188 20.92 -24.94 -0.53
N ILE A 189 20.38 -23.85 -0.03
CA ILE A 189 21.05 -22.58 0.10
C ILE A 189 21.31 -22.36 1.59
N ALA A 190 22.55 -22.69 2.03
CA ALA A 190 22.98 -22.47 3.40
C ALA A 190 23.54 -21.06 3.57
N PHE A 191 23.18 -20.40 4.67
CA PHE A 191 23.59 -19.03 4.94
C PHE A 191 24.84 -18.97 5.82
N GLU A 192 25.82 -18.16 5.43
CA GLU A 192 27.00 -17.90 6.23
C GLU A 192 26.66 -17.00 7.44
N GLY A 193 27.15 -17.42 8.62
CA GLY A 193 26.98 -16.64 9.85
C GLY A 193 26.15 -17.34 10.92
N ASP A 194 26.10 -16.72 12.11
CA ASP A 194 25.42 -17.28 13.28
C ASP A 194 23.96 -16.80 13.45
N GLY A 195 23.46 -16.00 12.51
CA GLY A 195 22.07 -15.49 12.50
C GLY A 195 21.70 -14.58 13.69
N ARG A 196 22.68 -14.16 14.52
CA ARG A 196 22.40 -13.44 15.79
C ARG A 196 22.38 -11.93 15.66
N ALA A 197 22.90 -11.38 14.59
CA ALA A 197 23.05 -9.93 14.42
C ALA A 197 22.06 -9.39 13.41
N ASN A 198 21.59 -8.18 13.64
CA ASN A 198 20.92 -7.40 12.61
C ASN A 198 21.92 -7.20 11.45
N ALA A 199 21.76 -7.98 10.40
CA ALA A 199 22.68 -7.97 9.26
C ALA A 199 22.46 -6.66 8.47
N THR A 200 23.46 -5.81 8.50
CA THR A 200 23.46 -4.52 7.75
C THR A 200 24.11 -4.65 6.37
N LYS A 201 24.58 -5.85 6.02
CA LYS A 201 25.24 -6.17 4.74
C LYS A 201 24.66 -7.47 4.19
N LYS A 202 24.87 -7.73 2.90
CA LYS A 202 24.54 -9.00 2.27
C LYS A 202 25.21 -10.17 3.02
N VAL A 203 24.50 -11.29 3.09
CA VAL A 203 25.01 -12.54 3.69
C VAL A 203 25.54 -13.41 2.57
N GLY A 204 26.65 -14.13 2.82
CA GLY A 204 27.16 -15.13 1.90
C GLY A 204 26.21 -16.34 1.85
N GLU A 205 26.10 -16.95 0.70
CA GLU A 205 25.29 -18.13 0.44
C GLU A 205 26.18 -19.27 -0.10
N ILE A 206 25.95 -20.49 0.40
CA ILE A 206 26.61 -21.70 -0.06
C ILE A 206 25.53 -22.61 -0.64
N GLU A 207 25.60 -22.88 -1.93
CA GLU A 207 24.68 -23.81 -2.61
C GLU A 207 25.24 -25.23 -2.60
N ALA A 208 24.39 -26.22 -2.30
CA ALA A 208 24.73 -27.64 -2.32
C ALA A 208 23.51 -28.47 -2.76
N GLU A 209 23.78 -29.65 -3.38
CA GLU A 209 22.71 -30.59 -3.73
C GLU A 209 22.16 -31.27 -2.47
N LEU A 210 20.86 -31.60 -2.44
CA LEU A 210 20.18 -32.19 -1.28
C LEU A 210 20.85 -33.50 -0.78
N GLY A 211 21.48 -34.28 -1.66
CA GLY A 211 22.17 -35.50 -1.32
C GLY A 211 23.67 -35.33 -1.01
N ASP A 212 24.18 -34.10 -0.92
CA ASP A 212 25.60 -33.87 -0.65
C ASP A 212 25.94 -34.16 0.82
N PRO A 213 26.87 -35.09 1.13
CA PRO A 213 27.28 -35.35 2.49
C PRO A 213 27.85 -34.12 3.23
N ALA A 214 28.35 -33.12 2.50
CA ALA A 214 28.85 -31.87 3.08
C ALA A 214 27.76 -31.08 3.78
N LEU A 215 26.47 -31.34 3.50
CA LEU A 215 25.35 -30.72 4.19
C LEU A 215 25.31 -31.05 5.67
N ASP A 216 25.74 -32.23 6.10
CA ASP A 216 25.81 -32.58 7.53
C ASP A 216 26.72 -31.62 8.31
N ASP A 217 27.82 -31.18 7.71
CA ASP A 217 28.72 -30.18 8.31
C ASP A 217 28.15 -28.75 8.24
N LEU A 218 27.40 -28.42 7.18
CA LEU A 218 26.87 -27.07 6.93
C LEU A 218 25.62 -26.77 7.76
N ILE A 219 24.63 -27.67 7.78
CA ILE A 219 23.33 -27.47 8.40
C ILE A 219 23.09 -28.37 9.63
N GLY A 220 23.90 -29.39 9.84
CA GLY A 220 23.78 -30.38 10.90
C GLY A 220 23.00 -31.62 10.46
N GLU A 221 23.42 -32.82 10.93
CA GLU A 221 22.83 -34.13 10.56
C GLU A 221 21.30 -34.19 10.80
N GLU A 222 20.83 -33.67 11.92
CA GLU A 222 19.39 -33.63 12.27
C GLU A 222 18.59 -32.80 11.29
N ASN A 223 19.05 -31.58 10.98
CA ASN A 223 18.38 -30.68 10.03
C ASN A 223 18.39 -31.26 8.62
N HIS A 224 19.49 -31.91 8.21
CA HIS A 224 19.60 -32.55 6.90
C HIS A 224 18.60 -33.71 6.76
N LYS A 225 18.49 -34.55 7.78
CA LYS A 225 17.52 -35.64 7.79
C LYS A 225 16.09 -35.15 7.75
N ASN A 226 15.73 -34.17 8.62
CA ASN A 226 14.39 -33.59 8.64
C ASN A 226 14.05 -32.94 7.30
N LEU A 227 15.01 -32.28 6.66
CA LEU A 227 14.80 -31.67 5.33
C LEU A 227 14.47 -32.74 4.28
N ILE A 228 15.16 -33.87 4.28
CA ILE A 228 14.87 -34.99 3.34
C ILE A 228 13.43 -35.47 3.56
N ASP A 229 13.05 -35.76 4.82
CA ASP A 229 11.72 -36.25 5.18
C ASP A 229 10.64 -35.25 4.74
N ASP A 230 10.84 -33.96 4.99
CA ASP A 230 9.89 -32.88 4.60
C ASP A 230 9.76 -32.76 3.07
N ILE A 231 10.87 -32.81 2.33
CA ILE A 231 10.85 -32.73 0.86
C ILE A 231 10.17 -33.95 0.24
N GLU A 232 10.37 -35.15 0.80
CA GLU A 232 9.67 -36.35 0.36
C GLU A 232 8.13 -36.20 0.56
N LEU A 233 7.68 -35.61 1.67
CA LEU A 233 6.28 -35.31 1.91
C LEU A 233 5.73 -34.29 0.91
N LEU A 234 6.46 -33.21 0.67
CA LEU A 234 6.06 -32.15 -0.27
C LEU A 234 5.99 -32.67 -1.72
N ASP A 235 6.92 -33.53 -2.13
CA ASP A 235 6.94 -34.11 -3.46
C ASP A 235 5.87 -35.20 -3.61
N GLY A 236 5.52 -35.90 -2.51
CA GLY A 236 4.44 -36.88 -2.46
C GLY A 236 3.02 -36.30 -2.51
N ALA A 237 2.86 -35.02 -2.19
CA ALA A 237 1.56 -34.33 -2.22
C ALA A 237 1.05 -34.02 -3.64
N ASP A 238 1.80 -34.33 -4.69
CA ASP A 238 1.45 -34.21 -6.13
C ASP A 238 0.97 -32.81 -6.55
N ASN A 239 1.46 -31.77 -5.87
CA ASN A 239 1.17 -30.36 -6.19
C ASN A 239 2.21 -29.80 -7.17
N GLU A 240 1.82 -29.61 -8.43
CA GLU A 240 2.63 -28.91 -9.41
C GLU A 240 2.47 -27.38 -9.27
N PHE A 241 3.56 -26.64 -9.53
CA PHE A 241 3.51 -25.19 -9.55
C PHE A 241 2.72 -24.68 -10.76
N ASP A 242 1.63 -23.97 -10.51
CA ASP A 242 0.77 -23.39 -11.53
C ASP A 242 0.87 -21.85 -11.54
N LEU A 243 1.65 -21.31 -12.48
CA LEU A 243 1.82 -19.87 -12.65
C LEU A 243 0.52 -19.15 -13.05
N ASP A 244 -0.38 -19.82 -13.77
CA ASP A 244 -1.66 -19.22 -14.15
C ASP A 244 -2.61 -19.14 -12.94
N ALA A 245 -2.58 -20.13 -12.04
CA ALA A 245 -3.26 -20.04 -10.75
C ALA A 245 -2.71 -18.89 -9.88
N VAL A 246 -1.40 -18.64 -9.89
CA VAL A 246 -0.78 -17.48 -9.21
C VAL A 246 -1.30 -16.18 -9.80
N ARG A 247 -1.28 -16.03 -11.12
CA ARG A 247 -1.75 -14.83 -11.83
C ARG A 247 -3.22 -14.51 -11.58
N HIS A 248 -4.02 -15.53 -11.33
CA HIS A 248 -5.45 -15.37 -11.03
C HIS A 248 -5.77 -15.29 -9.53
N GLY A 249 -4.76 -15.22 -8.66
CA GLY A 249 -4.93 -15.12 -7.22
C GLY A 249 -5.54 -16.36 -6.56
N LYS A 250 -5.37 -17.56 -7.17
CA LYS A 250 -5.82 -18.84 -6.65
C LYS A 250 -4.73 -19.61 -5.92
N LEU A 251 -3.48 -19.29 -6.18
CA LEU A 251 -2.28 -19.88 -5.59
C LEU A 251 -1.32 -18.77 -5.17
N THR A 252 -0.71 -18.91 -3.99
CA THR A 252 0.37 -18.03 -3.55
C THR A 252 1.69 -18.80 -3.46
N PRO A 253 2.75 -18.35 -4.16
CA PRO A 253 4.11 -18.84 -3.91
C PRO A 253 4.55 -18.43 -2.50
N VAL A 254 5.01 -19.40 -1.70
CA VAL A 254 5.43 -19.18 -0.31
C VAL A 254 6.95 -19.27 -0.20
N PHE A 255 7.53 -18.27 0.44
CA PHE A 255 8.96 -18.15 0.72
C PHE A 255 9.18 -18.04 2.21
N PHE A 256 10.25 -18.64 2.71
CA PHE A 256 10.62 -18.62 4.12
C PHE A 256 11.94 -17.89 4.33
N GLY A 257 12.01 -17.06 5.39
CA GLY A 257 13.23 -16.32 5.66
C GLY A 257 13.21 -15.47 6.91
N SER A 258 14.28 -14.70 7.10
CA SER A 258 14.40 -13.66 8.12
C SER A 258 14.94 -12.39 7.51
N ALA A 259 14.08 -11.37 7.42
CA ALA A 259 14.51 -10.05 6.98
C ALA A 259 15.57 -9.46 7.93
N LEU A 260 15.52 -9.77 9.23
CA LEU A 260 16.49 -9.26 10.21
C LEU A 260 17.92 -9.73 9.91
N THR A 261 18.09 -11.01 9.62
CA THR A 261 19.39 -11.64 9.37
C THR A 261 19.80 -11.64 7.90
N ASN A 262 18.93 -11.22 6.99
CA ASN A 262 19.03 -11.31 5.53
C ASN A 262 18.90 -12.74 4.95
N PHE A 263 18.55 -13.72 5.75
CA PHE A 263 18.41 -15.10 5.32
C PHE A 263 17.15 -15.29 4.48
N GLY A 264 17.27 -15.88 3.29
CA GLY A 264 16.17 -16.15 2.36
C GLY A 264 15.65 -14.92 1.57
N VAL A 265 16.23 -13.74 1.76
CA VAL A 265 15.77 -12.51 1.08
C VAL A 265 16.19 -12.47 -0.39
N GLU A 266 17.42 -12.89 -0.71
CA GLU A 266 17.92 -12.90 -2.09
C GLU A 266 17.23 -13.96 -2.95
N PRO A 267 17.08 -15.22 -2.52
CA PRO A 267 16.28 -16.22 -3.24
C PRO A 267 14.85 -15.76 -3.50
N PHE A 268 14.19 -15.18 -2.48
CA PHE A 268 12.87 -14.59 -2.65
C PHE A 268 12.86 -13.52 -3.75
N LEU A 269 13.80 -12.57 -3.74
CA LEU A 269 13.81 -11.47 -4.71
C LEU A 269 14.00 -11.99 -6.14
N LYS A 270 14.91 -12.93 -6.36
CA LYS A 270 15.18 -13.53 -7.67
C LYS A 270 13.94 -14.22 -8.24
N ASP A 271 13.31 -15.08 -7.46
CA ASP A 271 12.11 -15.79 -7.88
C ASP A 271 10.91 -14.85 -8.04
N PHE A 272 10.72 -13.88 -7.13
CA PHE A 272 9.68 -12.87 -7.26
C PHE A 272 9.79 -12.13 -8.59
N LEU A 273 10.97 -11.68 -8.99
CA LEU A 273 11.15 -10.95 -10.26
C LEU A 273 10.84 -11.81 -11.49
N ARG A 274 11.12 -13.09 -11.42
CA ARG A 274 10.82 -14.06 -12.47
C ARG A 274 9.32 -14.33 -12.61
N LEU A 275 8.61 -14.42 -11.48
CA LEU A 275 7.21 -14.85 -11.42
C LEU A 275 6.21 -13.67 -11.44
N ALA A 276 6.58 -12.52 -10.89
CA ALA A 276 5.72 -11.35 -10.82
C ALA A 276 5.35 -10.84 -12.23
N PRO A 277 4.09 -10.41 -12.45
CA PRO A 277 3.65 -9.95 -13.74
C PRO A 277 4.35 -8.65 -14.17
N ALA A 278 4.44 -8.44 -15.47
CA ALA A 278 4.59 -7.11 -16.04
C ALA A 278 3.35 -6.26 -15.74
N PRO A 279 3.36 -4.94 -15.99
CA PRO A 279 2.24 -4.06 -15.71
C PRO A 279 0.91 -4.58 -16.24
N LEU A 280 -0.09 -4.63 -15.36
CA LEU A 280 -1.42 -5.12 -15.68
C LEU A 280 -2.22 -4.07 -16.47
N ALA A 281 -3.14 -4.54 -17.29
CA ALA A 281 -4.07 -3.69 -18.03
C ALA A 281 -5.19 -3.19 -17.11
N TYR A 282 -5.70 -1.99 -17.40
CA TYR A 282 -6.81 -1.37 -16.68
C TYR A 282 -8.01 -1.18 -17.60
N LYS A 283 -9.22 -1.11 -17.06
CA LYS A 283 -10.44 -0.81 -17.81
C LYS A 283 -10.68 0.70 -17.89
N ASP A 284 -11.05 1.18 -19.07
CA ASP A 284 -11.59 2.52 -19.26
C ASP A 284 -13.08 2.54 -18.90
N THR A 285 -13.49 3.44 -18.02
CA THR A 285 -14.89 3.57 -17.60
C THR A 285 -15.77 4.29 -18.61
N ILE A 286 -15.20 4.98 -19.60
CA ILE A 286 -15.94 5.68 -20.68
C ILE A 286 -16.33 4.69 -21.77
N SER A 287 -15.35 3.93 -22.28
CA SER A 287 -15.57 3.00 -23.40
C SER A 287 -15.87 1.57 -22.97
N GLY A 288 -15.52 1.20 -21.72
CA GLY A 288 -15.54 -0.19 -21.24
C GLY A 288 -14.39 -1.06 -21.77
N GLU A 289 -13.51 -0.50 -22.61
CA GLU A 289 -12.40 -1.22 -23.22
C GLU A 289 -11.23 -1.42 -22.25
N THR A 290 -10.45 -2.46 -22.50
CA THR A 290 -9.21 -2.70 -21.76
C THR A 290 -8.09 -1.88 -22.38
N ILE A 291 -7.41 -1.09 -21.57
CA ILE A 291 -6.26 -0.26 -21.95
C ILE A 291 -5.00 -1.11 -21.81
N ASP A 292 -4.41 -1.44 -22.95
CA ASP A 292 -3.16 -2.21 -23.02
C ASP A 292 -1.97 -1.33 -22.67
N PRO A 293 -1.10 -1.76 -21.73
CA PRO A 293 0.05 -0.96 -21.30
C PRO A 293 1.03 -0.60 -22.42
N ALA A 294 1.22 -1.46 -23.43
CA ALA A 294 2.25 -1.30 -24.44
C ALA A 294 1.77 -0.60 -25.73
N THR A 295 0.50 -0.75 -26.07
CA THR A 295 -0.04 -0.31 -27.37
C THR A 295 -0.84 0.99 -27.30
N ASN A 296 -1.38 1.33 -26.12
CA ASN A 296 -2.15 2.56 -25.94
C ASN A 296 -1.23 3.77 -25.67
N PRO A 297 -1.66 4.99 -26.04
CA PRO A 297 -0.97 6.23 -25.66
C PRO A 297 -0.79 6.36 -24.14
N PHE A 298 0.05 7.32 -23.73
CA PHE A 298 0.23 7.62 -22.31
C PHE A 298 -1.10 7.85 -21.60
N SER A 299 -1.30 7.13 -20.52
CA SER A 299 -2.36 7.40 -19.54
C SER A 299 -1.95 6.93 -18.14
N GLY A 300 -2.53 7.55 -17.13
CA GLY A 300 -2.29 7.19 -15.75
C GLY A 300 -3.31 7.81 -14.82
N PHE A 301 -3.33 7.36 -13.57
CA PHE A 301 -4.20 7.92 -12.53
C PHE A 301 -3.41 8.32 -11.29
N ILE A 302 -3.94 9.31 -10.58
CA ILE A 302 -3.37 9.83 -9.34
C ILE A 302 -3.89 8.99 -8.18
N PHE A 303 -3.01 8.26 -7.51
CA PHE A 303 -3.40 7.43 -6.37
C PHE A 303 -3.01 8.04 -5.02
N LYS A 304 -2.08 9.00 -5.02
CA LYS A 304 -1.58 9.66 -3.81
C LYS A 304 -1.23 11.10 -4.09
N ILE A 305 -1.51 11.98 -3.13
CA ILE A 305 -1.04 13.37 -3.12
C ILE A 305 -0.31 13.59 -1.79
N GLN A 306 0.79 14.31 -1.83
CA GLN A 306 1.58 14.63 -0.66
C GLN A 306 2.09 16.06 -0.72
N ALA A 307 1.84 16.84 0.33
CA ALA A 307 2.32 18.20 0.47
C ALA A 307 3.46 18.28 1.51
N ASN A 308 4.22 19.36 1.45
CA ASN A 308 5.22 19.74 2.46
C ASN A 308 6.27 18.66 2.78
N MET A 309 6.66 17.85 1.79
CA MET A 309 7.72 16.83 1.98
C MET A 309 9.08 17.44 2.32
N ASP A 310 9.39 18.65 1.80
CA ASP A 310 10.53 19.46 2.26
C ASP A 310 9.99 20.64 3.07
N PRO A 311 10.30 20.74 4.37
CA PRO A 311 9.86 21.88 5.21
C PRO A 311 10.29 23.25 4.71
N ARG A 312 11.35 23.30 3.87
CA ARG A 312 11.89 24.55 3.27
C ARG A 312 11.13 24.98 2.03
N HIS A 313 10.48 24.04 1.35
CA HIS A 313 9.74 24.25 0.12
C HIS A 313 8.32 23.72 0.33
N ARG A 314 7.33 24.61 0.21
CA ARG A 314 5.89 24.22 0.25
C ARG A 314 5.52 23.63 -1.10
N ASP A 315 6.05 22.45 -1.39
CA ASP A 315 5.76 21.70 -2.60
C ASP A 315 4.61 20.71 -2.35
N ARG A 316 3.85 20.48 -3.39
CA ARG A 316 2.82 19.45 -3.43
C ARG A 316 3.09 18.56 -4.62
N ILE A 317 3.09 17.26 -4.39
CA ILE A 317 3.38 16.24 -5.38
C ILE A 317 2.18 15.31 -5.51
N ALA A 318 1.72 15.13 -6.74
CA ALA A 318 0.74 14.12 -7.11
C ALA A 318 1.45 12.89 -7.70
N PHE A 319 1.29 11.73 -7.07
CA PHE A 319 1.87 10.47 -7.53
C PHE A 319 0.94 9.82 -8.54
N VAL A 320 1.44 9.70 -9.77
CA VAL A 320 0.74 9.10 -10.90
C VAL A 320 1.24 7.70 -11.15
N ARG A 321 0.36 6.72 -11.13
CA ARG A 321 0.61 5.41 -11.71
C ARG A 321 0.43 5.49 -13.22
N ILE A 322 1.47 5.21 -13.99
CA ILE A 322 1.37 5.14 -15.45
C ILE A 322 0.77 3.78 -15.83
N CYS A 323 -0.37 3.80 -16.50
CA CYS A 323 -1.11 2.59 -16.89
C CYS A 323 -0.84 2.18 -18.33
N SER A 324 -0.54 3.13 -19.23
CA SER A 324 -0.21 2.84 -20.62
C SER A 324 0.79 3.83 -21.20
N GLY A 325 1.53 3.37 -22.20
CA GLY A 325 2.44 4.18 -22.99
C GLY A 325 3.66 4.69 -22.25
N LYS A 326 4.12 5.86 -22.67
CA LYS A 326 5.34 6.50 -22.21
C LYS A 326 5.05 7.91 -21.72
N PHE A 327 5.51 8.25 -20.53
CA PHE A 327 5.61 9.62 -20.01
C PHE A 327 6.89 10.27 -20.52
N GLU A 328 6.80 11.52 -20.96
CA GLU A 328 7.94 12.38 -21.28
C GLU A 328 7.79 13.71 -20.54
N ARG A 329 8.87 14.18 -19.92
CA ARG A 329 8.87 15.46 -19.21
C ARG A 329 8.47 16.59 -20.15
N GLY A 330 7.50 17.40 -19.74
CA GLY A 330 7.00 18.52 -20.52
C GLY A 330 5.97 18.17 -21.58
N MET A 331 5.53 16.91 -21.65
CA MET A 331 4.46 16.51 -22.57
C MET A 331 3.14 17.21 -22.24
N ASP A 332 2.33 17.41 -23.27
CA ASP A 332 0.96 17.87 -23.12
C ASP A 332 0.04 16.67 -22.80
N ALA A 333 -0.79 16.81 -21.78
CA ALA A 333 -1.75 15.80 -21.36
C ALA A 333 -3.12 16.44 -21.07
N TYR A 334 -4.15 15.63 -21.08
CA TYR A 334 -5.51 16.02 -20.74
C TYR A 334 -5.85 15.53 -19.34
N HIS A 335 -6.24 16.44 -18.46
CA HIS A 335 -6.75 16.15 -17.13
C HIS A 335 -8.26 15.93 -17.24
N VAL A 336 -8.69 14.67 -17.15
CA VAL A 336 -10.04 14.25 -17.52
C VAL A 336 -11.10 14.84 -16.60
N GLN A 337 -10.92 14.74 -15.29
CA GLN A 337 -11.89 15.26 -14.30
C GLN A 337 -11.92 16.80 -14.27
N GLY A 338 -10.80 17.44 -14.60
CA GLY A 338 -10.70 18.90 -14.67
C GLY A 338 -11.09 19.49 -16.03
N ASP A 339 -11.43 18.67 -17.03
CA ASP A 339 -11.80 19.06 -18.39
C ASP A 339 -10.84 20.10 -19.01
N ARG A 340 -9.51 19.84 -18.93
CA ARG A 340 -8.51 20.80 -19.39
C ARG A 340 -7.21 20.14 -19.84
N HIS A 341 -6.54 20.81 -20.77
CA HIS A 341 -5.17 20.47 -21.14
C HIS A 341 -4.18 21.05 -20.12
N ILE A 342 -3.19 20.24 -19.78
CA ILE A 342 -2.13 20.59 -18.84
C ILE A 342 -0.77 20.15 -19.41
N LYS A 343 0.29 20.82 -18.96
CA LYS A 343 1.65 20.45 -19.29
C LYS A 343 2.30 19.74 -18.10
N LEU A 344 2.76 18.52 -18.32
CA LEU A 344 3.42 17.72 -17.28
C LEU A 344 4.89 18.13 -17.18
N ALA A 345 5.14 19.30 -16.57
CA ALA A 345 6.42 20.00 -16.66
C ALA A 345 7.55 19.34 -15.84
N THR A 346 7.25 18.69 -14.73
CA THR A 346 8.25 18.10 -13.84
C THR A 346 7.79 16.72 -13.40
N GLY A 347 8.61 15.71 -13.73
CA GLY A 347 8.48 14.38 -13.17
C GLY A 347 9.60 14.14 -12.16
N THR A 348 9.27 13.59 -11.00
CA THR A 348 10.23 13.15 -10.00
C THR A 348 10.01 11.68 -9.69
N ALA A 349 11.09 10.90 -9.62
CA ALA A 349 11.08 9.58 -9.02
C ALA A 349 11.70 9.67 -7.62
N MET A 350 11.18 8.88 -6.72
CA MET A 350 11.75 8.72 -5.39
C MET A 350 12.79 7.58 -5.45
N MET A 351 14.07 7.94 -5.44
CA MET A 351 15.18 6.99 -5.39
C MET A 351 15.76 6.99 -3.97
N ALA A 352 15.36 6.01 -3.16
CA ALA A 352 15.82 5.89 -1.77
C ALA A 352 15.76 7.23 -1.00
N ASP A 353 16.90 7.89 -0.77
CA ASP A 353 17.00 9.16 -0.04
C ASP A 353 16.89 10.41 -0.93
N ASP A 354 16.93 10.26 -2.29
CA ASP A 354 17.02 11.39 -3.20
C ASP A 354 15.84 11.46 -4.19
N ARG A 355 15.41 12.71 -4.48
CA ARG A 355 14.48 13.00 -5.58
C ARG A 355 15.28 13.17 -6.87
N ALA A 356 15.13 12.25 -7.79
CA ALA A 356 15.70 12.38 -9.13
C ALA A 356 14.64 12.93 -10.10
N THR A 357 15.06 13.85 -10.96
CA THR A 357 14.22 14.29 -12.08
C THR A 357 14.13 13.18 -13.10
N VAL A 358 12.91 12.85 -13.52
CA VAL A 358 12.62 11.81 -14.51
C VAL A 358 12.27 12.46 -15.83
N ASP A 359 13.06 12.17 -16.87
CA ASP A 359 12.78 12.64 -18.22
C ASP A 359 11.81 11.73 -18.96
N GLU A 360 11.88 10.42 -18.70
CA GLU A 360 11.06 9.39 -19.33
C GLU A 360 10.64 8.34 -18.30
N ALA A 361 9.39 7.87 -18.38
CA ALA A 361 8.87 6.76 -17.61
C ALA A 361 7.83 5.99 -18.44
N TYR A 362 7.56 4.75 -18.08
CA TYR A 362 6.74 3.84 -18.87
C TYR A 362 5.60 3.26 -18.05
N ALA A 363 4.63 2.63 -18.72
CA ALA A 363 3.58 1.91 -18.01
C ALA A 363 4.18 0.95 -16.97
N GLY A 364 3.66 0.99 -15.76
CA GLY A 364 4.25 0.32 -14.59
C GLY A 364 4.96 1.26 -13.64
N ASP A 365 5.59 2.32 -14.14
CA ASP A 365 6.31 3.28 -13.29
C ASP A 365 5.35 4.20 -12.52
N ILE A 366 5.88 4.77 -11.44
CA ILE A 366 5.21 5.80 -10.65
C ILE A 366 6.04 7.08 -10.75
N VAL A 367 5.37 8.16 -11.12
CA VAL A 367 6.00 9.47 -11.26
C VAL A 367 5.31 10.48 -10.36
N GLY A 368 6.09 11.23 -9.57
CA GLY A 368 5.61 12.37 -8.83
C GLY A 368 5.53 13.61 -9.72
N LEU A 369 4.36 14.14 -9.93
CA LEU A 369 4.13 15.40 -10.65
C LEU A 369 4.01 16.56 -9.67
N PHE A 370 4.65 17.68 -9.98
CA PHE A 370 4.38 18.92 -9.25
C PHE A 370 2.91 19.30 -9.41
N ASP A 371 2.23 19.52 -8.30
CA ASP A 371 0.81 19.83 -8.26
C ASP A 371 0.57 21.26 -7.73
N PRO A 372 0.14 22.20 -8.57
CA PRO A 372 -0.26 23.54 -8.12
C PRO A 372 -1.62 23.55 -7.38
N GLY A 373 -2.14 22.42 -6.94
CA GLY A 373 -3.44 22.28 -6.28
C GLY A 373 -4.58 21.97 -7.23
N ILE A 374 -4.29 21.36 -8.38
CA ILE A 374 -5.28 21.08 -9.42
C ILE A 374 -5.74 19.63 -9.43
N PHE A 375 -4.97 18.73 -8.84
CA PHE A 375 -5.24 17.31 -8.85
C PHE A 375 -5.97 16.83 -7.58
N SER A 376 -6.74 15.78 -7.77
CA SER A 376 -7.37 15.00 -6.71
C SER A 376 -7.02 13.53 -6.84
N ILE A 377 -7.06 12.78 -5.73
CA ILE A 377 -6.90 11.32 -5.74
C ILE A 377 -8.01 10.71 -6.60
N GLY A 378 -7.63 9.82 -7.53
CA GLY A 378 -8.51 9.20 -8.51
C GLY A 378 -8.61 9.94 -9.84
N ASP A 379 -7.99 11.13 -9.99
CA ASP A 379 -7.96 11.83 -11.26
C ASP A 379 -7.14 11.08 -12.31
N THR A 380 -7.60 11.15 -13.56
CA THR A 380 -6.93 10.55 -14.71
C THR A 380 -6.24 11.62 -15.56
N VAL A 381 -5.03 11.34 -15.98
CA VAL A 381 -4.28 12.12 -16.95
C VAL A 381 -3.96 11.25 -18.17
N CYS A 382 -4.19 11.72 -19.36
CA CYS A 382 -3.95 10.95 -20.59
C CYS A 382 -3.47 11.82 -21.75
N ALA A 383 -2.77 11.20 -22.70
CA ALA A 383 -2.46 11.78 -23.98
C ALA A 383 -3.30 11.10 -25.07
N GLY A 384 -3.49 11.80 -26.19
CA GLY A 384 -4.24 11.26 -27.31
C GLY A 384 -5.52 12.04 -27.61
N LYS A 385 -6.25 11.57 -28.63
CA LYS A 385 -7.45 12.27 -29.15
C LYS A 385 -8.72 11.89 -28.37
N THR A 386 -8.75 10.70 -27.80
CA THR A 386 -9.89 10.19 -27.03
C THR A 386 -9.50 10.11 -25.56
N PRO A 387 -10.21 10.78 -24.65
CA PRO A 387 -9.92 10.70 -23.23
C PRO A 387 -10.22 9.28 -22.70
N VAL A 388 -9.33 8.79 -21.85
CA VAL A 388 -9.47 7.56 -21.07
C VAL A 388 -9.75 7.96 -19.64
N LYS A 389 -10.65 7.26 -18.94
CA LYS A 389 -10.96 7.50 -17.53
C LYS A 389 -10.91 6.20 -16.74
N TYR A 390 -10.07 6.18 -15.70
CA TYR A 390 -9.98 5.04 -14.80
C TYR A 390 -11.06 5.05 -13.72
N PRO A 391 -11.40 3.88 -13.14
CA PRO A 391 -12.35 3.79 -12.05
C PRO A 391 -11.93 4.70 -10.88
N PRO A 392 -12.89 5.36 -10.21
CA PRO A 392 -12.57 6.15 -9.02
C PRO A 392 -11.99 5.25 -7.93
N ILE A 393 -11.08 5.81 -7.13
CA ILE A 393 -10.58 5.13 -5.95
C ILE A 393 -11.64 5.27 -4.86
N PRO A 394 -12.11 4.15 -4.27
CA PRO A 394 -13.13 4.19 -3.22
C PRO A 394 -12.65 4.96 -1.98
N THR A 395 -13.55 5.72 -1.38
CA THR A 395 -13.33 6.37 -0.09
C THR A 395 -14.00 5.54 1.00
N PHE A 396 -13.26 5.17 2.03
CA PHE A 396 -13.82 4.42 3.16
C PHE A 396 -14.68 5.31 4.04
N ALA A 397 -15.75 4.74 4.58
CA ALA A 397 -16.55 5.39 5.58
C ALA A 397 -15.73 5.57 6.87
N PRO A 398 -15.61 6.79 7.43
CA PRO A 398 -14.98 6.99 8.72
C PRO A 398 -15.76 6.29 9.84
N GLU A 399 -15.02 5.77 10.82
CA GLU A 399 -15.58 5.14 12.02
C GLU A 399 -15.51 6.06 13.25
N HIS A 400 -14.66 7.08 13.19
CA HIS A 400 -14.43 8.03 14.28
C HIS A 400 -14.64 9.45 13.82
N PHE A 401 -15.30 10.27 14.64
CA PHE A 401 -15.61 11.65 14.32
C PHE A 401 -15.21 12.59 15.45
N ALA A 402 -14.64 13.72 15.08
CA ALA A 402 -14.30 14.78 16.04
C ALA A 402 -14.53 16.16 15.43
N ARG A 403 -14.91 17.11 16.27
CA ARG A 403 -14.94 18.53 15.93
C ARG A 403 -13.56 19.12 16.16
N ILE A 404 -13.00 19.72 15.13
CA ILE A 404 -11.69 20.37 15.19
C ILE A 404 -11.89 21.88 15.11
N THR A 405 -11.36 22.59 16.10
CA THR A 405 -11.42 24.05 16.17
C THR A 405 -10.03 24.62 16.43
N GLN A 406 -9.73 25.74 15.78
CA GLN A 406 -8.49 26.46 16.06
C GLN A 406 -8.50 27.09 17.45
N VAL A 407 -7.36 27.09 18.14
CA VAL A 407 -7.22 27.74 19.44
C VAL A 407 -7.06 29.25 19.27
N ASP A 408 -6.25 29.67 18.29
CA ASP A 408 -5.97 31.07 17.98
C ASP A 408 -6.76 31.50 16.73
N THR A 409 -7.73 32.41 16.91
CA THR A 409 -8.55 32.96 15.83
C THR A 409 -7.77 33.76 14.78
N LEU A 410 -6.60 34.30 15.13
CA LEU A 410 -5.74 35.03 14.19
C LEU A 410 -5.11 34.08 13.14
N LYS A 411 -5.04 32.78 13.43
CA LYS A 411 -4.48 31.76 12.54
C LYS A 411 -5.51 31.08 11.63
N ARG A 412 -6.68 31.69 11.47
CA ARG A 412 -7.79 31.14 10.67
C ARG A 412 -7.37 30.75 9.25
N LYS A 413 -6.62 31.59 8.55
CA LYS A 413 -6.17 31.29 7.17
C LYS A 413 -5.29 30.05 7.11
N GLN A 414 -4.35 29.94 8.05
CA GLN A 414 -3.47 28.77 8.15
C GLN A 414 -4.23 27.51 8.52
N PHE A 415 -5.23 27.63 9.43
CA PHE A 415 -6.10 26.51 9.81
C PHE A 415 -6.88 25.99 8.60
N VAL A 416 -7.60 26.86 7.89
CA VAL A 416 -8.39 26.45 6.71
C VAL A 416 -7.50 25.82 5.67
N LYS A 417 -6.36 26.45 5.35
CA LYS A 417 -5.41 25.93 4.38
C LYS A 417 -4.88 24.54 4.79
N GLY A 418 -4.42 24.38 6.03
CA GLY A 418 -3.91 23.11 6.53
C GLY A 418 -4.95 22.00 6.51
N MET A 419 -6.18 22.31 6.92
CA MET A 419 -7.28 21.35 6.86
C MET A 419 -7.59 20.90 5.43
N GLU A 420 -7.69 21.85 4.49
CA GLU A 420 -7.94 21.54 3.07
C GLU A 420 -6.84 20.71 2.45
N GLU A 421 -5.57 21.05 2.65
CA GLU A 421 -4.43 20.32 2.11
C GLU A 421 -4.35 18.89 2.67
N LEU A 422 -4.51 18.71 3.99
CA LEU A 422 -4.52 17.38 4.63
C LEU A 422 -5.70 16.51 4.19
N ALA A 423 -6.86 17.11 3.94
CA ALA A 423 -8.00 16.38 3.37
C ALA A 423 -7.76 15.97 1.90
N GLN A 424 -7.12 16.83 1.12
CA GLN A 424 -6.78 16.52 -0.29
C GLN A 424 -5.71 15.43 -0.41
N GLU A 425 -4.82 15.30 0.57
CA GLU A 425 -3.89 14.17 0.69
C GLU A 425 -4.63 12.86 1.08
N GLY A 426 -5.89 12.97 1.54
CA GLY A 426 -6.67 11.84 2.02
C GLY A 426 -6.24 11.35 3.42
N ALA A 427 -5.47 12.15 4.17
CA ALA A 427 -5.10 11.81 5.55
C ALA A 427 -6.32 11.79 6.48
N ILE A 428 -7.33 12.59 6.16
CA ILE A 428 -8.59 12.77 6.88
C ILE A 428 -9.73 13.08 5.91
N GLN A 429 -10.96 12.92 6.36
CA GLN A 429 -12.15 13.40 5.66
C GLN A 429 -12.75 14.58 6.42
N ILE A 430 -13.11 15.65 5.70
CA ILE A 430 -13.68 16.86 6.28
C ILE A 430 -15.14 16.98 5.89
N PHE A 431 -15.97 17.26 6.88
CA PHE A 431 -17.39 17.50 6.73
C PHE A 431 -17.76 18.85 7.34
N ARG A 432 -18.66 19.55 6.68
CA ARG A 432 -19.23 20.81 7.17
C ARG A 432 -20.70 20.59 7.50
N GLU A 433 -21.13 21.05 8.66
CA GLU A 433 -22.55 21.13 8.94
C GLU A 433 -23.21 22.12 7.95
N ILE A 434 -24.35 21.75 7.40
CA ILE A 434 -25.03 22.57 6.38
C ILE A 434 -25.37 23.93 6.98
N GLY A 435 -24.85 24.99 6.33
CA GLY A 435 -25.03 26.38 6.77
C GLY A 435 -23.95 26.89 7.72
N SER A 436 -22.94 26.10 8.06
CA SER A 436 -21.76 26.51 8.85
C SER A 436 -20.52 26.78 8.00
N GLY A 437 -19.61 27.61 8.53
CA GLY A 437 -18.33 27.91 7.87
C GLY A 437 -17.21 26.92 8.25
N MET A 438 -16.01 27.16 7.69
CA MET A 438 -14.79 26.38 7.96
C MET A 438 -14.10 26.71 9.30
N GLU A 439 -14.77 27.41 10.20
CA GLU A 439 -14.20 27.78 11.53
C GLU A 439 -14.21 26.61 12.51
N SER A 440 -15.16 25.70 12.30
CA SER A 440 -15.35 24.51 13.11
C SER A 440 -15.82 23.41 12.17
N VAL A 441 -14.92 22.47 11.91
CA VAL A 441 -15.19 21.38 10.97
C VAL A 441 -15.33 20.06 11.71
N ILE A 442 -16.16 19.18 11.18
CA ILE A 442 -16.21 17.78 11.58
C ILE A 442 -15.17 17.03 10.76
N VAL A 443 -14.30 16.32 11.43
CA VAL A 443 -13.31 15.44 10.83
C VAL A 443 -13.73 14.02 11.06
N GLY A 444 -13.75 13.23 9.98
CA GLY A 444 -13.90 11.79 10.03
C GLY A 444 -12.55 11.11 9.78
N ALA A 445 -12.30 10.04 10.52
CA ALA A 445 -11.11 9.20 10.44
C ALA A 445 -11.48 7.73 10.53
N VAL A 446 -10.72 6.87 9.88
CA VAL A 446 -10.88 5.40 9.99
C VAL A 446 -10.36 4.92 11.34
N GLY A 447 -9.29 5.55 11.86
CA GLY A 447 -8.72 5.24 13.15
C GLY A 447 -8.35 6.48 13.97
N VAL A 448 -8.22 6.28 15.29
CA VAL A 448 -8.00 7.37 16.25
C VAL A 448 -6.63 8.04 16.07
N LEU A 449 -5.60 7.28 15.66
CA LEU A 449 -4.25 7.83 15.44
C LEU A 449 -4.21 8.88 14.32
N GLN A 450 -5.14 8.84 13.36
CA GLN A 450 -5.21 9.85 12.31
C GLN A 450 -5.47 11.26 12.87
N PHE A 451 -6.20 11.38 13.99
CA PHE A 451 -6.39 12.67 14.66
C PHE A 451 -5.09 13.17 15.31
N ASP A 452 -4.29 12.28 15.90
CA ASP A 452 -3.00 12.67 16.50
C ASP A 452 -2.04 13.16 15.42
N VAL A 453 -2.01 12.48 14.26
CA VAL A 453 -1.24 12.89 13.08
C VAL A 453 -1.72 14.25 12.56
N LEU A 454 -3.04 14.46 12.47
CA LEU A 454 -3.63 15.73 12.07
C LEU A 454 -3.18 16.87 12.99
N GLU A 455 -3.31 16.69 14.31
CA GLU A 455 -2.94 17.71 15.30
C GLU A 455 -1.45 18.06 15.20
N GLN A 456 -0.58 17.04 15.10
CA GLN A 456 0.86 17.24 14.98
C GLN A 456 1.24 17.94 13.68
N ARG A 457 0.67 17.53 12.54
CA ARG A 457 0.93 18.17 11.24
C ARG A 457 0.42 19.60 11.17
N LEU A 458 -0.76 19.91 11.72
CA LEU A 458 -1.25 21.27 11.84
C LEU A 458 -0.32 22.16 12.68
N GLN A 459 0.25 21.60 13.75
CA GLN A 459 1.20 22.33 14.60
C GLN A 459 2.56 22.51 13.94
N SER A 460 3.13 21.45 13.35
CA SER A 460 4.49 21.48 12.78
C SER A 460 4.57 22.21 11.43
N GLU A 461 3.63 21.93 10.51
CA GLU A 461 3.67 22.42 9.13
C GLU A 461 2.95 23.77 8.96
N TYR A 462 1.84 23.98 9.68
CA TYR A 462 1.00 25.19 9.55
C TYR A 462 1.09 26.12 10.76
N HIS A 463 1.77 25.70 11.84
CA HIS A 463 1.91 26.43 13.11
C HIS A 463 0.56 26.77 13.78
N VAL A 464 -0.40 25.88 13.66
CA VAL A 464 -1.76 26.04 14.20
C VAL A 464 -2.01 25.02 15.31
N ALA A 465 -2.26 25.53 16.52
CA ALA A 465 -2.77 24.70 17.59
C ALA A 465 -4.29 24.55 17.45
N VAL A 466 -4.77 23.32 17.64
CA VAL A 466 -6.19 22.99 17.52
C VAL A 466 -6.72 22.33 18.80
N ARG A 467 -8.04 22.38 18.96
CA ARG A 467 -8.77 21.64 20.00
C ARG A 467 -9.61 20.57 19.33
N ARG A 468 -9.43 19.33 19.74
CA ARG A 468 -10.24 18.18 19.35
C ARG A 468 -11.35 17.94 20.36
N THR A 469 -12.59 17.83 19.88
CA THR A 469 -13.74 17.42 20.68
C THR A 469 -14.36 16.20 20.01
N PRO A 470 -14.30 15.00 20.62
CA PRO A 470 -14.91 13.80 20.06
C PRO A 470 -16.42 13.98 19.87
N LEU A 471 -16.96 13.40 18.80
CA LEU A 471 -18.38 13.40 18.48
C LEU A 471 -18.93 11.96 18.55
N PRO A 472 -20.20 11.78 18.91
CA PRO A 472 -20.78 10.45 19.15
C PRO A 472 -21.21 9.72 17.88
N TYR A 473 -20.83 10.20 16.71
CA TYR A 473 -21.19 9.55 15.44
C TYR A 473 -20.32 8.33 15.19
N SER A 474 -20.93 7.28 14.64
CA SER A 474 -20.26 6.03 14.28
C SER A 474 -20.63 5.52 12.88
N ILE A 475 -21.64 6.14 12.26
CA ILE A 475 -22.13 5.72 10.95
C ILE A 475 -22.28 6.95 10.06
N ILE A 476 -21.82 6.84 8.82
CA ILE A 476 -21.98 7.86 7.77
C ILE A 476 -22.69 7.23 6.58
N ARG A 477 -23.55 8.01 5.91
CA ARG A 477 -24.21 7.61 4.67
C ARG A 477 -24.27 8.77 3.70
N TRP A 478 -23.96 8.50 2.43
CA TRP A 478 -24.05 9.43 1.32
C TRP A 478 -25.46 9.47 0.75
N ILE A 479 -26.00 10.65 0.54
CA ILE A 479 -27.32 10.87 -0.06
C ILE A 479 -27.16 10.82 -1.57
N GLN A 480 -27.80 9.86 -2.21
CA GLN A 480 -27.74 9.65 -3.66
C GLN A 480 -28.72 10.54 -4.44
N ASN A 481 -29.73 11.07 -3.76
CA ASN A 481 -30.69 11.98 -4.38
C ASN A 481 -30.03 13.30 -4.80
N SER A 482 -30.41 13.84 -5.95
CA SER A 482 -29.98 15.18 -6.35
C SER A 482 -30.60 16.27 -5.45
N PRO A 483 -30.03 17.49 -5.38
CA PRO A 483 -30.65 18.61 -4.64
C PRO A 483 -32.06 18.94 -5.06
N ASP A 484 -32.37 18.76 -6.35
CA ASP A 484 -33.69 19.03 -6.92
C ASP A 484 -34.74 17.97 -6.56
N GLU A 485 -34.29 16.73 -6.29
CA GLU A 485 -35.15 15.61 -5.92
C GLU A 485 -35.49 15.57 -4.43
N LEU A 486 -34.60 16.09 -3.56
CA LEU A 486 -34.75 15.97 -2.12
C LEU A 486 -34.20 17.19 -1.37
N ASP A 487 -35.11 17.93 -0.71
CA ASP A 487 -34.73 18.97 0.24
C ASP A 487 -34.41 18.35 1.61
N LEU A 488 -33.16 18.48 2.05
CA LEU A 488 -32.71 17.95 3.33
C LEU A 488 -33.46 18.50 4.54
N LYS A 489 -34.06 19.70 4.43
CA LYS A 489 -34.81 20.30 5.52
C LYS A 489 -36.14 19.58 5.79
N THR A 490 -36.67 18.89 4.79
CA THR A 490 -37.95 18.17 4.90
C THR A 490 -37.79 16.77 5.49
N LEU A 491 -36.55 16.27 5.65
CA LEU A 491 -36.30 14.94 6.19
C LEU A 491 -36.69 14.83 7.67
N ASN A 492 -37.46 13.79 7.97
CA ASN A 492 -37.80 13.41 9.35
C ASN A 492 -36.63 12.59 9.95
N LEU A 493 -35.74 13.31 10.66
CA LEU A 493 -34.55 12.75 11.28
C LEU A 493 -34.60 12.91 12.80
N THR A 494 -33.92 12.01 13.49
CA THR A 494 -33.71 12.12 14.94
C THR A 494 -32.82 13.33 15.28
N ARG A 495 -32.88 13.82 16.52
CA ARG A 495 -32.03 14.93 16.99
C ARG A 495 -30.52 14.60 16.92
N ASP A 496 -30.18 13.32 17.03
CA ASP A 496 -28.81 12.81 17.04
C ASP A 496 -28.27 12.52 15.63
N THR A 497 -29.01 12.93 14.58
CA THR A 497 -28.58 12.83 13.18
C THR A 497 -28.10 14.18 12.70
N CYS A 498 -26.87 14.25 12.17
CA CYS A 498 -26.30 15.48 11.65
C CYS A 498 -26.29 15.49 10.12
N ARG A 499 -26.70 16.63 9.53
CA ARG A 499 -26.65 16.87 8.08
C ARG A 499 -25.34 17.57 7.74
N VAL A 500 -24.53 16.97 6.89
CA VAL A 500 -23.22 17.51 6.52
C VAL A 500 -23.01 17.48 5.01
N GLU A 501 -22.05 18.27 4.57
CA GLU A 501 -21.50 18.27 3.23
C GLU A 501 -20.01 17.94 3.28
N ASP A 502 -19.54 17.13 2.33
CA ASP A 502 -18.11 16.91 2.13
C ASP A 502 -17.46 18.07 1.34
N MET A 503 -16.15 18.00 1.14
CA MET A 503 -15.38 19.02 0.42
C MET A 503 -15.73 19.12 -1.08
N ARG A 504 -16.43 18.14 -1.64
CA ARG A 504 -16.88 18.08 -3.05
C ARG A 504 -18.32 18.50 -3.23
N GLY A 505 -19.00 18.89 -2.14
CA GLY A 505 -20.42 19.26 -2.14
C GLY A 505 -21.36 18.05 -2.08
N GLY A 506 -20.83 16.86 -1.83
CA GLY A 506 -21.63 15.67 -1.54
C GLY A 506 -22.41 15.84 -0.23
N ARG A 507 -23.68 15.47 -0.23
CA ARG A 507 -24.56 15.59 0.94
C ARG A 507 -24.59 14.27 1.70
N LEU A 508 -24.46 14.34 3.03
CA LEU A 508 -24.34 13.16 3.87
C LEU A 508 -25.13 13.31 5.16
N LEU A 509 -25.38 12.16 5.79
CA LEU A 509 -25.94 12.08 7.14
C LEU A 509 -24.96 11.32 8.05
N LEU A 510 -24.73 11.88 9.25
CA LEU A 510 -24.00 11.23 10.33
C LEU A 510 -25.00 10.73 11.38
N PHE A 511 -24.85 9.46 11.77
CA PHE A 511 -25.71 8.80 12.76
C PHE A 511 -24.89 8.32 13.95
N THR A 512 -25.50 8.38 15.13
CA THR A 512 -24.89 7.88 16.37
C THR A 512 -25.10 6.37 16.58
N SER A 513 -26.06 5.76 15.87
CA SER A 513 -26.38 4.34 16.00
C SER A 513 -27.11 3.80 14.77
N GLN A 514 -27.12 2.47 14.61
CA GLN A 514 -27.89 1.78 13.58
C GLN A 514 -29.39 2.05 13.68
N TRP A 515 -29.90 2.25 14.91
CA TRP A 515 -31.31 2.58 15.12
C TRP A 515 -31.67 3.92 14.45
N ASN A 516 -30.81 4.95 14.57
CA ASN A 516 -31.05 6.25 13.96
C ASN A 516 -31.00 6.18 12.42
N LEU A 517 -30.14 5.32 11.86
CA LEU A 517 -30.10 5.06 10.42
C LEU A 517 -31.40 4.41 9.95
N ASN A 518 -31.82 3.33 10.60
CA ASN A 518 -33.05 2.61 10.26
C ASN A 518 -34.27 3.54 10.38
N TRP A 519 -34.31 4.38 11.43
CA TRP A 519 -35.36 5.41 11.58
C TRP A 519 -35.42 6.36 10.39
N ALA A 520 -34.26 6.84 9.92
CA ALA A 520 -34.19 7.75 8.78
C ALA A 520 -34.69 7.09 7.50
N GLU A 521 -34.35 5.83 7.24
CA GLU A 521 -34.80 5.08 6.07
C GLU A 521 -36.30 4.78 6.11
N GLU A 522 -36.84 4.36 7.25
CA GLU A 522 -38.26 4.03 7.42
C GLU A 522 -39.17 5.25 7.29
N ASN A 523 -38.72 6.41 7.81
CA ASN A 523 -39.54 7.61 7.86
C ASN A 523 -39.33 8.57 6.67
N ASN A 524 -38.43 8.23 5.73
CA ASN A 524 -38.17 9.05 4.54
C ASN A 524 -38.03 8.15 3.30
N LYS A 525 -39.16 7.65 2.79
CA LYS A 525 -39.19 6.68 1.68
C LYS A 525 -38.51 7.15 0.38
N ALA A 526 -38.38 8.45 0.17
CA ALA A 526 -37.72 9.03 -0.98
C ALA A 526 -36.19 9.12 -0.80
N LEU A 527 -35.70 8.98 0.43
CA LEU A 527 -34.28 9.08 0.76
C LEU A 527 -33.54 7.83 0.28
N LYS A 528 -32.51 8.04 -0.54
CA LYS A 528 -31.61 6.97 -1.02
C LYS A 528 -30.24 7.16 -0.38
N LEU A 529 -29.81 6.20 0.42
CA LEU A 529 -28.53 6.23 1.12
C LEU A 529 -27.56 5.19 0.55
N SER A 530 -26.27 5.54 0.54
CA SER A 530 -25.18 4.64 0.17
C SER A 530 -24.11 4.60 1.27
N GLU A 531 -23.46 3.47 1.43
CA GLU A 531 -22.30 3.30 2.31
C GLU A 531 -21.02 3.89 1.72
N PHE A 532 -21.01 4.14 0.42
CA PHE A 532 -19.84 4.60 -0.31
C PHE A 532 -20.12 5.94 -0.99
N GLY A 533 -19.16 6.85 -0.89
CA GLY A 533 -19.11 8.06 -1.68
C GLY A 533 -18.59 7.77 -3.09
N ASN A 534 -19.31 8.22 -4.12
CA ASN A 534 -18.90 8.19 -5.54
C ASN A 534 -18.70 6.83 -6.22
N ILE A 535 -19.29 5.76 -5.72
CA ILE A 535 -19.33 4.50 -6.46
C ILE A 535 -20.78 4.19 -6.81
N ALA A 536 -21.12 4.31 -8.10
CA ALA A 536 -22.22 3.54 -8.64
C ALA A 536 -21.70 2.10 -8.81
N PHE A 537 -22.05 1.21 -7.91
CA PHE A 537 -21.94 -0.22 -8.18
C PHE A 537 -23.09 -0.54 -9.15
N GLU A 538 -22.76 -0.82 -10.41
CA GLU A 538 -23.63 -1.56 -11.31
C GLU A 538 -23.54 -3.06 -11.03
#